data_ee7c556be06761ee5f2831701c6df9e4
#
_entry.id   ee7c556be06761ee5f2831701c6df9e4
#
_cell.length_a   1.000
_cell.length_b   1.000
_cell.length_c   1.000
_cell.angle_alpha   90.00
_cell.angle_beta   90.00
_cell.angle_gamma   90.00
#
_symmetry.space_group_name_H-M   'P 1'
#
loop_
_entity.id
_entity.type
_entity.pdbx_description
1 polymer ?
#
loop_
_entity_poly.entity_id
_entity_poly.type
_entity_poly.pdbx_seq_one_letter_code
_entity_poly.pdbx_strand_id
1 'polypeptide(L)'
;MATCPDLQEICRLVGEGRLVDPLYSSPAGPISALDVMYGHRKSLADGNHFMAHKCGFTLQVLVDLLSAAGFAKVAGYRRKAPYFDLWVVASKAPQTEDEIKALLQAHQPS
;
A
#
# COMPACT_ATOMS: atom_id res chain seq x y z
N MET A 1 -5.06 9.60 6.58
CA MET A 1 -3.95 8.99 5.80
C MET A 1 -4.04 7.47 5.91
N ALA A 2 -3.88 6.79 4.81
CA ALA A 2 -3.86 5.33 4.77
C ALA A 2 -2.69 4.85 3.91
N THR A 3 -2.16 3.68 4.24
CA THR A 3 -1.12 3.02 3.46
C THR A 3 -1.42 1.52 3.36
N CYS A 4 -1.10 0.93 2.23
CA CYS A 4 -1.23 -0.51 2.01
C CYS A 4 -0.31 -0.95 0.86
N PRO A 5 -0.10 -2.26 0.67
CA PRO A 5 0.67 -2.74 -0.48
C PRO A 5 0.08 -2.30 -1.82
N ASP A 6 0.96 -2.03 -2.79
CA ASP A 6 0.57 -1.76 -4.18
C ASP A 6 0.40 -3.08 -4.92
N LEU A 7 -0.82 -3.59 -4.94
CA LEU A 7 -1.11 -4.88 -5.53
C LEU A 7 -0.78 -4.93 -7.03
N GLN A 8 -0.93 -3.82 -7.75
CA GLN A 8 -0.62 -3.75 -9.17
C GLN A 8 0.86 -4.06 -9.45
N GLU A 9 1.75 -3.46 -8.66
CA GLU A 9 3.20 -3.67 -8.80
C GLU A 9 3.62 -5.06 -8.33
N ILE A 10 3.00 -5.54 -7.25
CA ILE A 10 3.27 -6.90 -6.74
C ILE A 10 2.83 -7.95 -7.77
N CYS A 11 1.68 -7.76 -8.42
CA CYS A 11 1.22 -8.67 -9.49
C CYS A 11 2.18 -8.66 -10.68
N ARG A 12 2.77 -7.51 -11.01
CA ARG A 12 3.79 -7.44 -12.06
C ARG A 12 5.00 -8.31 -11.70
N LEU A 13 5.50 -8.22 -10.48
CA LEU A 13 6.62 -9.04 -10.01
C LEU A 13 6.29 -10.54 -10.03
N VAL A 14 5.09 -10.91 -9.60
CA VAL A 14 4.61 -12.29 -9.65
C VAL A 14 4.53 -12.78 -11.10
N GLY A 15 4.03 -11.91 -12.01
CA GLY A 15 3.98 -12.22 -13.44
C GLY A 15 5.36 -12.46 -14.06
N GLU A 16 6.41 -11.87 -13.48
CA GLU A 16 7.80 -12.10 -13.88
C GLU A 16 8.42 -13.35 -13.22
N GLY A 17 7.66 -14.10 -12.45
CA GLY A 17 8.14 -15.29 -11.72
C GLY A 17 8.85 -14.97 -10.41
N ARG A 18 8.71 -13.78 -9.89
CA ARG A 18 9.44 -13.31 -8.69
C ARG A 18 8.58 -13.31 -7.43
N LEU A 19 7.84 -14.40 -7.20
CA LEU A 19 6.94 -14.49 -6.05
C LEU A 19 7.69 -14.54 -4.71
N VAL A 20 8.78 -15.28 -4.64
CA VAL A 20 9.50 -15.53 -3.38
C VAL A 20 10.89 -14.90 -3.32
N ASP A 21 11.30 -14.19 -4.36
CA ASP A 21 12.58 -13.47 -4.35
C ASP A 21 12.55 -12.37 -3.30
N PRO A 22 13.64 -12.18 -2.54
CA PRO A 22 13.72 -11.05 -1.61
C PRO A 22 13.66 -9.71 -2.35
N LEU A 23 12.73 -8.83 -1.95
CA LEU A 23 12.63 -7.47 -2.48
C LEU A 23 13.45 -6.49 -1.66
N TYR A 24 13.44 -6.65 -0.35
CA TYR A 24 14.22 -5.86 0.58
C TYR A 24 14.38 -6.63 1.90
N SER A 25 15.29 -6.14 2.75
CA SER A 25 15.48 -6.68 4.10
C SER A 25 14.83 -5.76 5.13
N SER A 26 14.14 -6.35 6.10
CA SER A 26 13.54 -5.64 7.21
C SER A 26 14.12 -6.16 8.54
N PRO A 27 13.82 -5.53 9.69
CA PRO A 27 14.18 -6.09 10.99
C PRO A 27 13.63 -7.51 11.21
N ALA A 28 12.55 -7.87 10.54
CA ALA A 28 11.95 -9.21 10.60
C ALA A 28 12.58 -10.20 9.61
N GLY A 29 13.58 -9.76 8.82
CA GLY A 29 14.25 -10.56 7.81
C GLY A 29 13.90 -10.15 6.38
N PRO A 30 14.27 -10.96 5.36
CA PRO A 30 13.96 -10.65 3.97
C PRO A 30 12.46 -10.70 3.70
N ILE A 31 12.00 -9.76 2.87
CA ILE A 31 10.59 -9.61 2.49
C ILE A 31 10.45 -9.90 0.99
N SER A 32 9.56 -10.80 0.64
CA SER A 32 9.24 -11.17 -0.75
C SER A 32 7.90 -10.58 -1.20
N ALA A 33 7.60 -10.69 -2.50
CA ALA A 33 6.29 -10.32 -3.03
C ALA A 33 5.15 -11.07 -2.33
N LEU A 34 5.35 -12.35 -2.01
CA LEU A 34 4.37 -13.15 -1.29
C LEU A 34 4.07 -12.59 0.11
N ASP A 35 5.11 -12.15 0.83
CA ASP A 35 4.95 -11.52 2.14
C ASP A 35 4.19 -10.19 2.05
N VAL A 36 4.46 -9.39 1.02
CA VAL A 36 3.77 -8.12 0.79
C VAL A 36 2.30 -8.37 0.46
N MET A 37 2.01 -9.38 -0.36
CA MET A 37 0.65 -9.68 -0.83
C MET A 37 -0.25 -10.23 0.28
N TYR A 38 0.23 -11.21 1.03
CA TYR A 38 -0.59 -11.93 2.01
C TYR A 38 -0.25 -11.65 3.47
N GLY A 39 0.84 -10.96 3.73
CA GLY A 39 1.38 -10.73 5.06
C GLY A 39 2.66 -11.54 5.29
N HIS A 40 3.48 -11.11 6.24
CA HIS A 40 4.77 -11.72 6.53
C HIS A 40 4.60 -13.19 6.92
N ARG A 41 5.06 -14.12 6.08
CA ARG A 41 4.79 -15.55 6.22
C ARG A 41 5.25 -16.13 7.54
N LYS A 42 6.45 -15.73 7.99
CA LYS A 42 6.97 -16.22 9.28
C LYS A 42 6.08 -15.77 10.44
N SER A 43 5.62 -14.52 10.43
CA SER A 43 4.71 -14.01 11.46
C SER A 43 3.38 -14.77 11.45
N LEU A 44 2.85 -15.08 10.27
CA LEU A 44 1.62 -15.88 10.13
C LEU A 44 1.82 -17.31 10.65
N ALA A 45 2.95 -17.93 10.31
CA ALA A 45 3.29 -19.28 10.78
C ALA A 45 3.45 -19.32 12.29
N ASP A 46 3.93 -18.22 12.90
CA ASP A 46 4.09 -18.09 14.36
C ASP A 46 2.77 -17.74 15.06
N GLY A 47 1.64 -17.67 14.33
CA GLY A 47 0.31 -17.45 14.88
C GLY A 47 -0.17 -16.01 14.93
N ASN A 48 0.60 -15.06 14.37
CA ASN A 48 0.21 -13.65 14.33
C ASN A 48 -0.72 -13.37 13.14
N HIS A 49 -1.98 -13.77 13.26
CA HIS A 49 -2.97 -13.65 12.19
C HIS A 49 -3.38 -12.21 11.86
N PHE A 50 -3.08 -11.25 12.74
CA PHE A 50 -3.29 -9.83 12.45
C PHE A 50 -2.41 -9.31 11.33
N MET A 51 -1.32 -10.00 11.01
CA MET A 51 -0.44 -9.67 9.88
C MET A 51 -1.01 -10.13 8.53
N ALA A 52 -2.10 -10.89 8.53
CA ALA A 52 -2.72 -11.37 7.28
C ALA A 52 -3.41 -10.24 6.53
N HIS A 53 -3.12 -10.13 5.24
CA HIS A 53 -3.85 -9.24 4.33
C HIS A 53 -5.04 -9.99 3.75
N LYS A 54 -6.25 -9.49 4.03
CA LYS A 54 -7.49 -10.16 3.61
C LYS A 54 -8.00 -9.65 2.26
N CYS A 55 -7.49 -8.53 1.79
CA CYS A 55 -7.76 -7.97 0.47
C CYS A 55 -6.59 -7.10 0.03
N GLY A 56 -6.58 -6.71 -1.24
CA GLY A 56 -5.54 -5.84 -1.78
C GLY A 56 -6.14 -4.74 -2.63
N PHE A 57 -5.34 -3.69 -2.89
CA PHE A 57 -5.79 -2.52 -3.62
C PHE A 57 -4.79 -2.11 -4.68
N THR A 58 -5.31 -1.63 -5.82
CA THR A 58 -4.57 -0.72 -6.69
C THR A 58 -4.87 0.71 -6.24
N LEU A 59 -4.05 1.67 -6.64
CA LEU A 59 -4.29 3.07 -6.27
C LEU A 59 -5.67 3.54 -6.77
N GLN A 60 -6.03 3.21 -8.01
CA GLN A 60 -7.31 3.62 -8.59
C GLN A 60 -8.49 3.08 -7.79
N VAL A 61 -8.47 1.80 -7.44
CA VAL A 61 -9.55 1.18 -6.66
C VAL A 61 -9.65 1.80 -5.27
N LEU A 62 -8.50 2.04 -4.62
CA LEU A 62 -8.50 2.65 -3.28
C LEU A 62 -9.07 4.07 -3.29
N VAL A 63 -8.67 4.88 -4.28
CA VAL A 63 -9.21 6.25 -4.45
C VAL A 63 -10.71 6.20 -4.70
N ASP A 64 -11.17 5.33 -5.58
CA ASP A 64 -12.59 5.20 -5.92
C ASP A 64 -13.44 4.77 -4.72
N LEU A 65 -12.94 3.82 -3.93
CA LEU A 65 -13.64 3.35 -2.72
C LEU A 65 -13.74 4.44 -1.66
N LEU A 66 -12.68 5.21 -1.45
CA LEU A 66 -12.70 6.31 -0.49
C LEU A 66 -13.65 7.42 -0.93
N SER A 67 -13.65 7.74 -2.22
CA SER A 67 -14.59 8.71 -2.79
C SER A 67 -16.04 8.23 -2.63
N ALA A 68 -16.32 6.97 -2.91
CA ALA A 68 -17.64 6.37 -2.75
C ALA A 68 -18.08 6.32 -1.28
N ALA A 69 -17.13 6.22 -0.35
CA ALA A 69 -17.41 6.22 1.09
C ALA A 69 -17.77 7.61 1.63
N GLY A 70 -17.67 8.66 0.82
CA GLY A 70 -18.11 10.00 1.19
C GLY A 70 -16.99 11.01 1.46
N PHE A 71 -15.72 10.66 1.21
CA PHE A 71 -14.64 11.65 1.30
C PHE A 71 -14.73 12.62 0.13
N ALA A 72 -14.69 13.92 0.43
CA ALA A 72 -14.87 14.97 -0.56
C ALA A 72 -13.67 15.12 -1.50
N LYS A 73 -12.47 14.81 -1.01
CA LYS A 73 -11.24 14.90 -1.80
C LYS A 73 -10.27 13.81 -1.37
N VAL A 74 -9.67 13.15 -2.35
CA VAL A 74 -8.71 12.06 -2.14
C VAL A 74 -7.50 12.29 -3.04
N ALA A 75 -6.31 12.10 -2.51
CA ALA A 75 -5.08 12.11 -3.27
C ALA A 75 -4.15 11.00 -2.76
N GLY A 76 -3.38 10.43 -3.66
CA GLY A 76 -2.46 9.37 -3.29
C GLY A 76 -1.33 9.21 -4.30
N TYR A 77 -0.37 8.39 -3.94
CA TYR A 77 0.72 8.06 -4.85
C TYR A 77 1.23 6.64 -4.58
N ARG A 78 1.95 6.12 -5.56
CA ARG A 78 2.57 4.79 -5.52
C ARG A 78 4.05 4.96 -5.20
N ARG A 79 4.49 4.40 -4.08
CA ARG A 79 5.91 4.43 -3.73
C ARG A 79 6.64 3.32 -4.48
N LYS A 80 7.75 3.69 -5.12
CA LYS A 80 8.53 2.81 -5.99
C LYS A 80 9.32 1.77 -5.19
N ALA A 81 10.10 0.96 -5.94
CA ALA A 81 11.01 -0.01 -5.36
C ALA A 81 11.87 0.62 -4.26
N PRO A 82 12.20 -0.11 -3.19
CA PRO A 82 11.82 -1.50 -2.93
C PRO A 82 10.50 -1.65 -2.17
N TYR A 83 9.80 -0.56 -1.90
CA TYR A 83 8.68 -0.54 -0.95
C TYR A 83 7.37 -1.04 -1.55
N PHE A 84 7.06 -0.65 -2.80
CA PHE A 84 5.87 -1.07 -3.52
C PHE A 84 4.59 -0.94 -2.68
N ASP A 85 4.39 0.25 -2.12
CA ASP A 85 3.19 0.54 -1.32
C ASP A 85 2.45 1.77 -1.86
N LEU A 86 1.21 1.92 -1.39
CA LEU A 86 0.33 3.04 -1.69
C LEU A 86 0.22 3.93 -0.46
N TRP A 87 0.23 5.23 -0.70
CA TRP A 87 -0.01 6.24 0.34
C TRP A 87 -1.14 7.14 -0.14
N VAL A 88 -2.18 7.28 0.67
CA VAL A 88 -3.39 8.03 0.31
C VAL A 88 -3.79 8.93 1.47
N VAL A 89 -4.19 10.15 1.16
CA VAL A 89 -4.86 11.05 2.08
C VAL A 89 -6.27 11.32 1.57
N ALA A 90 -7.25 11.28 2.47
CA ALA A 90 -8.64 11.56 2.15
C ALA A 90 -9.18 12.59 3.13
N SER A 91 -9.91 13.58 2.64
CA SER A 91 -10.50 14.64 3.45
C SER A 91 -12.02 14.60 3.36
N LYS A 92 -12.70 14.71 4.50
CA LYS A 92 -14.16 14.87 4.53
C LYS A 92 -14.59 16.26 4.10
N ALA A 93 -13.75 17.27 4.36
CA ALA A 93 -13.98 18.64 3.92
C ALA A 93 -13.53 18.83 2.48
N PRO A 94 -14.20 19.67 1.68
CA PRO A 94 -13.71 20.01 0.34
C PRO A 94 -12.32 20.63 0.40
N GLN A 95 -11.45 20.20 -0.51
CA GLN A 95 -10.08 20.68 -0.63
C GLN A 95 -9.76 20.96 -2.09
N THR A 96 -8.94 21.96 -2.36
CA THR A 96 -8.40 22.15 -3.72
C THR A 96 -7.34 21.08 -4.00
N GLU A 97 -6.98 20.94 -5.29
CA GLU A 97 -5.88 20.03 -5.68
C GLU A 97 -4.59 20.34 -4.93
N ASP A 98 -4.26 21.64 -4.80
CA ASP A 98 -3.04 22.05 -4.12
C ASP A 98 -3.09 21.77 -2.62
N GLU A 99 -4.23 21.99 -1.98
CA GLU A 99 -4.43 21.72 -0.55
C GLU A 99 -4.28 20.24 -0.23
N ILE A 100 -4.92 19.35 -1.00
CA ILE A 100 -4.84 17.91 -0.75
C ILE A 100 -3.44 17.37 -1.05
N LYS A 101 -2.78 17.88 -2.07
CA LYS A 101 -1.39 17.53 -2.38
C LYS A 101 -0.44 17.95 -1.26
N ALA A 102 -0.65 19.14 -0.69
CA ALA A 102 0.14 19.62 0.44
C ALA A 102 -0.04 18.72 1.66
N LEU A 103 -1.26 18.27 1.95
CA LEU A 103 -1.53 17.30 3.04
C LEU A 103 -0.81 15.98 2.79
N LEU A 104 -0.85 15.48 1.57
CA LEU A 104 -0.17 14.24 1.20
C LEU A 104 1.34 14.38 1.40
N GLN A 105 1.94 15.45 0.90
CA GLN A 105 3.37 15.71 1.03
C GLN A 105 3.81 15.86 2.49
N ALA A 106 2.98 16.44 3.33
CA ALA A 106 3.28 16.64 4.75
C ALA A 106 3.33 15.32 5.54
N HIS A 107 2.65 14.27 5.08
CA HIS A 107 2.48 13.01 5.80
C HIS A 107 3.11 11.80 5.11
N GLN A 108 3.54 11.93 3.85
CA GLN A 108 4.17 10.84 3.14
C GLN A 108 5.60 10.60 3.64
N PRO A 109 6.12 9.37 3.53
CA PRO A 109 7.51 9.10 3.85
C PRO A 109 8.43 9.78 2.83
N SER A 110 9.57 10.22 3.29
CA SER A 110 10.59 10.86 2.45
C SER A 110 11.31 9.85 1.54
#